data_ac4ca140cf9d42b9fa1dc90ee92b947a
#
_entry.id   ac4ca140cf9d42b9fa1dc90ee92b947a
#
_cell.length_a   1.000
_cell.length_b   1.000
_cell.length_c   1.000
_cell.angle_alpha   90.00
_cell.angle_beta   90.00
_cell.angle_gamma   90.00
#
_symmetry.space_group_name_H-M   'P 1'
#
loop_
_entity.id
_entity.type
_entity.pdbx_description
1 polymer ?
#
loop_
_entity_poly.entity_id
_entity_poly.type
_entity_poly.pdbx_seq_one_letter_code
_entity_poly.pdbx_strand_id
1 'polypeptide(L)'
;VRNWIVAYGWRDSASGDGAKGMYYPEPTTSIASDWFIPDHVDVIVGHNIKFDLLYVWEHPSTIAFIKRGGKIWDTQLAQYFLEAQSPASQMCSMDSIAESYGGTLKMDVVKQMWNDGVLTADIPEDILMEYLLDGDIPNTEAIFLGQLARSNEAGMTKMISTRMDSLLCTTEMEHNGLFVDTELGYLKAAELNAELVTLANELSHSLPELPDEVEFNWGSRYHLSALLFGGAIVYKKWLPHLDDAMQPLY
;
A
#
# COMPACT_ATOMS: atom_id res chain seq x y z
N VAL A 1 -0.26 -10.21 -16.08
CA VAL A 1 -0.62 -8.87 -16.60
C VAL A 1 0.53 -7.96 -16.24
N ARG A 2 1.16 -7.30 -17.22
CA ARG A 2 2.20 -6.30 -16.94
C ARG A 2 1.49 -5.01 -16.51
N ASN A 3 1.87 -4.46 -15.37
CA ASN A 3 1.44 -3.13 -14.97
C ASN A 3 2.04 -2.08 -15.92
N TRP A 4 1.27 -1.04 -16.24
CA TRP A 4 1.77 0.09 -17.01
C TRP A 4 1.26 1.40 -16.41
N ILE A 5 1.86 2.51 -16.81
CA ILE A 5 1.42 3.84 -16.42
C ILE A 5 0.21 4.22 -17.29
N VAL A 6 -0.96 4.41 -16.66
CA VAL A 6 -2.19 4.88 -17.32
C VAL A 6 -2.21 6.42 -17.38
N ALA A 7 -1.82 7.06 -16.29
CA ALA A 7 -1.70 8.50 -16.22
C ALA A 7 -0.57 8.90 -15.26
N TYR A 8 0.04 10.03 -15.48
CA TYR A 8 0.87 10.71 -14.49
C TYR A 8 0.71 12.21 -14.61
N GLY A 9 0.97 12.90 -13.51
CA GLY A 9 0.89 14.35 -13.49
C GLY A 9 2.00 14.94 -12.65
N TRP A 10 2.30 16.21 -12.90
CA TRP A 10 3.32 16.96 -12.19
C TRP A 10 3.02 18.44 -12.15
N ARG A 11 3.65 19.13 -11.24
CA ARG A 11 3.72 20.59 -11.20
C ARG A 11 5.16 21.01 -10.92
N ASP A 12 5.64 21.94 -11.73
CA ASP A 12 6.93 22.57 -11.52
C ASP A 12 6.71 23.93 -10.82
N SER A 13 7.15 24.03 -9.57
CA SER A 13 6.98 25.24 -8.77
C SER A 13 7.76 26.45 -9.31
N ALA A 14 8.81 26.22 -10.12
CA ALA A 14 9.61 27.29 -10.72
C ALA A 14 8.98 27.85 -11.99
N SER A 15 8.14 27.10 -12.69
CA SER A 15 7.56 27.53 -13.96
C SER A 15 6.42 28.55 -13.80
N GLY A 16 5.76 28.58 -12.64
CA GLY A 16 4.53 29.33 -12.43
C GLY A 16 3.31 28.77 -13.15
N ASP A 17 3.47 27.68 -13.89
CA ASP A 17 2.38 26.98 -14.58
C ASP A 17 1.55 26.16 -13.57
N GLY A 18 0.30 25.84 -13.96
CA GLY A 18 -0.54 24.88 -13.24
C GLY A 18 0.00 23.44 -13.34
N ALA A 19 -0.73 22.53 -12.72
CA ALA A 19 -0.45 21.10 -12.87
C ALA A 19 -0.62 20.66 -14.32
N LYS A 20 0.24 19.73 -14.76
CA LYS A 20 0.24 19.14 -16.10
C LYS A 20 0.18 17.62 -15.96
N GLY A 21 -0.36 16.96 -16.96
CA GLY A 21 -0.43 15.51 -16.94
C GLY A 21 -0.43 14.88 -18.32
N MET A 22 -0.23 13.58 -18.34
CA MET A 22 -0.23 12.72 -19.51
C MET A 22 -1.13 11.53 -19.22
N TYR A 23 -1.90 11.13 -20.24
CA TYR A 23 -2.79 9.97 -20.20
C TYR A 23 -2.45 9.02 -21.33
N TYR A 24 -2.46 7.72 -21.02
CA TYR A 24 -2.15 6.65 -21.96
C TYR A 24 -3.30 5.64 -21.98
N PRO A 25 -4.12 5.63 -23.03
CA PRO A 25 -5.29 4.75 -23.12
C PRO A 25 -4.93 3.26 -23.30
N GLU A 26 -3.70 2.99 -23.73
CA GLU A 26 -3.23 1.62 -24.02
C GLU A 26 -1.89 1.35 -23.34
N PRO A 27 -1.59 0.07 -23.05
CA PRO A 27 -0.29 -0.32 -22.50
C PRO A 27 0.85 0.14 -23.41
N THR A 28 1.71 1.01 -22.90
CA THR A 28 2.94 1.37 -23.59
C THR A 28 4.05 0.41 -23.16
N THR A 29 4.84 -0.08 -24.11
CA THR A 29 6.01 -0.94 -23.85
C THR A 29 7.23 -0.13 -23.40
N SER A 30 7.21 1.17 -23.62
CA SER A 30 8.19 2.12 -23.09
C SER A 30 7.62 2.82 -21.88
N ILE A 31 8.41 2.93 -20.83
CA ILE A 31 8.29 3.95 -19.79
C ILE A 31 8.02 5.25 -20.53
N ALA A 32 6.99 5.97 -20.09
CA ALA A 32 6.51 7.16 -20.78
C ALA A 32 7.67 7.94 -21.42
N SER A 33 7.73 7.93 -22.74
CA SER A 33 8.79 8.62 -23.50
C SER A 33 8.87 10.11 -23.16
N ASP A 34 7.80 10.60 -22.55
CA ASP A 34 7.59 11.99 -22.18
C ASP A 34 8.01 12.29 -20.73
N TRP A 35 8.44 11.27 -19.96
CA TRP A 35 8.95 11.48 -18.61
C TRP A 35 10.27 12.26 -18.65
N PHE A 36 10.24 13.46 -18.09
CA PHE A 36 11.39 14.33 -18.07
C PHE A 36 11.46 15.16 -16.80
N ILE A 37 12.60 15.14 -16.14
CA ILE A 37 12.91 15.94 -14.96
C ILE A 37 13.89 17.03 -15.39
N PRO A 38 13.46 18.31 -15.45
CA PRO A 38 14.33 19.41 -15.83
C PRO A 38 15.57 19.56 -14.94
N ASP A 39 16.65 20.08 -15.48
CA ASP A 39 17.91 20.21 -14.73
C ASP A 39 17.85 21.18 -13.54
N HIS A 40 16.90 22.12 -13.56
CA HIS A 40 16.68 23.06 -12.45
C HIS A 40 15.89 22.45 -11.27
N VAL A 41 15.34 21.24 -11.43
CA VAL A 41 14.60 20.57 -10.36
C VAL A 41 15.57 19.89 -9.41
N ASP A 42 15.64 20.36 -8.18
CA ASP A 42 16.49 19.82 -7.13
C ASP A 42 15.75 18.79 -6.26
N VAL A 43 14.42 18.90 -6.15
CA VAL A 43 13.60 18.03 -5.28
C VAL A 43 12.36 17.56 -6.02
N ILE A 44 12.10 16.25 -5.97
CA ILE A 44 10.82 15.66 -6.41
C ILE A 44 10.01 15.33 -5.15
N VAL A 45 8.75 15.74 -5.18
CA VAL A 45 7.81 15.54 -4.07
C VAL A 45 6.68 14.60 -4.49
N GLY A 46 6.32 13.68 -3.64
CA GLY A 46 5.16 12.81 -3.84
C GLY A 46 4.63 12.26 -2.52
N HIS A 47 3.48 11.62 -2.57
CA HIS A 47 2.92 10.90 -1.44
C HIS A 47 3.09 9.39 -1.67
N ASN A 48 3.91 8.72 -0.86
CA ASN A 48 4.41 7.38 -1.17
C ASN A 48 5.19 7.34 -2.49
N ILE A 49 6.05 8.34 -2.69
CA ILE A 49 6.80 8.59 -3.95
C ILE A 49 7.60 7.37 -4.43
N LYS A 50 7.96 6.48 -3.53
CA LYS A 50 8.64 5.23 -3.87
C LYS A 50 7.85 4.41 -4.90
N PHE A 51 6.52 4.35 -4.73
CA PHE A 51 5.64 3.64 -5.67
C PHE A 51 5.75 4.23 -7.09
N ASP A 52 5.70 5.55 -7.22
CA ASP A 52 5.81 6.24 -8.52
C ASP A 52 7.20 6.07 -9.14
N LEU A 53 8.24 6.20 -8.32
CA LEU A 53 9.63 6.07 -8.77
C LEU A 53 9.95 4.68 -9.32
N LEU A 54 9.33 3.61 -8.81
CA LEU A 54 9.55 2.26 -9.32
C LEU A 54 9.13 2.11 -10.79
N TYR A 55 8.14 2.88 -11.27
CA TYR A 55 7.72 2.86 -12.67
C TYR A 55 8.69 3.57 -13.61
N VAL A 56 9.45 4.53 -13.10
CA VAL A 56 10.38 5.35 -13.88
C VAL A 56 11.85 5.22 -13.41
N TRP A 57 12.14 4.19 -12.61
CA TRP A 57 13.46 4.03 -11.97
C TRP A 57 14.61 3.93 -12.97
N GLU A 58 14.42 3.14 -14.04
CA GLU A 58 15.43 2.98 -15.10
C GLU A 58 15.40 4.08 -16.17
N HIS A 59 14.48 5.05 -16.06
CA HIS A 59 14.40 6.09 -17.07
C HIS A 59 15.63 6.99 -17.04
N PRO A 60 16.22 7.34 -18.21
CA PRO A 60 17.44 8.15 -18.25
C PRO A 60 17.35 9.47 -17.49
N SER A 61 16.18 10.12 -17.50
CA SER A 61 15.94 11.37 -16.78
C SER A 61 15.96 11.18 -15.26
N THR A 62 15.39 10.08 -14.74
CA THR A 62 15.44 9.74 -13.33
C THR A 62 16.88 9.44 -12.89
N ILE A 63 17.60 8.65 -13.68
CA ILE A 63 19.00 8.32 -13.42
C ILE A 63 19.85 9.60 -13.41
N ALA A 64 19.65 10.50 -14.36
CA ALA A 64 20.36 11.78 -14.42
C ALA A 64 20.04 12.65 -13.20
N PHE A 65 18.78 12.72 -12.79
CA PHE A 65 18.34 13.42 -11.57
C PHE A 65 19.06 12.89 -10.33
N ILE A 66 19.06 11.58 -10.11
CA ILE A 66 19.74 10.97 -8.95
C ILE A 66 21.24 11.21 -9.00
N LYS A 67 21.88 11.02 -10.17
CA LYS A 67 23.33 11.20 -10.34
C LYS A 67 23.82 12.63 -10.09
N ARG A 68 23.01 13.65 -10.40
CA ARG A 68 23.34 15.04 -10.08
C ARG A 68 23.06 15.44 -8.62
N GLY A 69 22.62 14.50 -7.80
CA GLY A 69 22.34 14.73 -6.37
C GLY A 69 20.92 15.22 -6.08
N GLY A 70 20.00 15.02 -7.01
CA GLY A 70 18.58 15.31 -6.81
C GLY A 70 18.02 14.60 -5.58
N LYS A 71 17.11 15.26 -4.89
CA LYS A 71 16.50 14.80 -3.64
C LYS A 71 15.04 14.45 -3.84
N ILE A 72 14.52 13.64 -2.95
CA ILE A 72 13.09 13.36 -2.89
C ILE A 72 12.51 13.83 -1.56
N TRP A 73 11.19 14.09 -1.56
CA TRP A 73 10.42 14.27 -0.35
C TRP A 73 9.15 13.44 -0.43
N ASP A 74 9.06 12.44 0.41
CA ASP A 74 7.88 11.60 0.57
C ASP A 74 7.01 12.18 1.67
N THR A 75 5.83 12.68 1.31
CA THR A 75 4.94 13.31 2.29
C THR A 75 4.33 12.31 3.27
N GLN A 76 4.18 11.04 2.91
CA GLN A 76 3.74 9.98 3.82
C GLN A 76 4.81 9.68 4.88
N LEU A 77 6.04 9.50 4.45
CA LEU A 77 7.17 9.21 5.34
C LEU A 77 7.51 10.42 6.22
N ALA A 78 7.46 11.64 5.67
CA ALA A 78 7.68 12.86 6.44
C ALA A 78 6.64 13.02 7.55
N GLN A 79 5.35 12.74 7.26
CA GLN A 79 4.30 12.76 8.27
C GLN A 79 4.58 11.80 9.42
N TYR A 80 4.99 10.59 9.11
CA TYR A 80 5.33 9.59 10.11
C TYR A 80 6.41 10.09 11.09
N PHE A 81 7.44 10.76 10.60
CA PHE A 81 8.47 11.34 11.45
C PHE A 81 7.96 12.55 12.25
N LEU A 82 7.19 13.43 11.63
CA LEU A 82 6.62 14.61 12.29
C LEU A 82 5.63 14.25 13.40
N GLU A 83 5.00 13.08 13.34
CA GLU A 83 4.12 12.51 14.36
C GLU A 83 4.85 11.59 15.34
N ALA A 84 6.17 11.77 15.49
CA ALA A 84 7.02 10.97 16.40
C ALA A 84 6.89 9.45 16.17
N GLN A 85 6.73 9.04 14.94
CA GLN A 85 6.57 7.63 14.52
C GLN A 85 5.33 6.96 15.15
N SER A 86 4.26 7.72 15.33
CA SER A 86 2.99 7.19 15.84
C SER A 86 2.45 6.08 14.93
N PRO A 87 1.93 4.97 15.49
CA PRO A 87 1.26 3.94 14.69
C PRO A 87 0.09 4.48 13.85
N ALA A 88 -0.58 5.54 14.30
CA ALA A 88 -1.68 6.16 13.57
C ALA A 88 -1.23 6.91 12.30
N SER A 89 0.03 7.36 12.25
CA SER A 89 0.61 8.04 11.08
C SER A 89 1.42 7.11 10.18
N GLN A 90 1.58 5.85 10.56
CA GLN A 90 2.23 4.86 9.72
C GLN A 90 1.37 4.58 8.49
N MET A 91 1.95 4.75 7.28
CA MET A 91 1.24 4.55 6.02
C MET A 91 -0.06 5.37 5.90
N CYS A 92 -0.08 6.59 6.45
CA CYS A 92 -1.24 7.48 6.36
C CYS A 92 -1.60 7.76 4.89
N SER A 93 -2.91 7.85 4.59
CA SER A 93 -3.37 8.27 3.27
C SER A 93 -3.23 9.79 3.10
N MET A 94 -3.13 10.25 1.87
CA MET A 94 -3.13 11.69 1.58
C MET A 94 -4.37 12.38 2.13
N ASP A 95 -5.56 11.78 1.93
CA ASP A 95 -6.83 12.31 2.39
C ASP A 95 -6.88 12.52 3.91
N SER A 96 -6.22 11.63 4.68
CA SER A 96 -6.22 11.72 6.14
C SER A 96 -5.44 12.91 6.68
N ILE A 97 -4.55 13.50 5.89
CA ILE A 97 -3.67 14.59 6.31
C ILE A 97 -3.85 15.88 5.51
N ALA A 98 -4.46 15.83 4.32
CA ALA A 98 -4.56 16.98 3.41
C ALA A 98 -5.21 18.21 4.06
N GLU A 99 -6.33 18.04 4.75
CA GLU A 99 -7.05 19.15 5.39
C GLU A 99 -6.19 19.86 6.45
N SER A 100 -5.36 19.14 7.19
CA SER A 100 -4.49 19.71 8.23
C SER A 100 -3.40 20.62 7.65
N TYR A 101 -3.15 20.53 6.35
CA TYR A 101 -2.18 21.34 5.62
C TYR A 101 -2.84 22.29 4.60
N GLY A 102 -4.16 22.49 4.70
CA GLY A 102 -4.90 23.40 3.81
C GLY A 102 -5.23 22.82 2.44
N GLY A 103 -5.06 21.51 2.27
CA GLY A 103 -5.53 20.79 1.11
C GLY A 103 -7.05 20.57 1.13
N THR A 104 -7.56 20.04 0.04
CA THR A 104 -8.99 19.74 -0.15
C THR A 104 -9.25 18.24 -0.08
N LEU A 105 -10.46 17.85 0.32
CA LEU A 105 -10.89 16.46 0.16
C LEU A 105 -11.01 16.14 -1.34
N LYS A 106 -10.51 14.98 -1.72
CA LYS A 106 -10.57 14.51 -3.11
C LYS A 106 -11.99 14.14 -3.52
N MET A 107 -12.21 14.14 -4.83
CA MET A 107 -13.40 13.55 -5.41
C MET A 107 -13.43 12.04 -5.14
N ASP A 108 -14.44 11.59 -4.42
CA ASP A 108 -14.60 10.17 -4.07
C ASP A 108 -14.93 9.27 -5.28
N VAL A 109 -15.24 9.87 -6.46
CA VAL A 109 -15.68 9.12 -7.65
C VAL A 109 -14.66 8.10 -8.13
N VAL A 110 -13.39 8.49 -8.27
CA VAL A 110 -12.32 7.58 -8.73
C VAL A 110 -12.11 6.46 -7.72
N LYS A 111 -12.11 6.81 -6.43
CA LYS A 111 -11.97 5.84 -5.35
C LYS A 111 -13.15 4.86 -5.29
N GLN A 112 -14.37 5.36 -5.54
CA GLN A 112 -15.55 4.50 -5.64
C GLN A 112 -15.43 3.54 -6.83
N MET A 113 -15.00 4.03 -8.00
CA MET A 113 -14.77 3.18 -9.17
C MET A 113 -13.78 2.05 -8.88
N TRP A 114 -12.67 2.33 -8.20
CA TRP A 114 -11.73 1.29 -7.79
C TRP A 114 -12.33 0.29 -6.80
N ASN A 115 -13.14 0.75 -5.83
CA ASN A 115 -13.84 -0.14 -4.89
C ASN A 115 -14.85 -1.04 -5.59
N ASP A 116 -15.46 -0.55 -6.67
CA ASP A 116 -16.38 -1.30 -7.53
C ASP A 116 -15.66 -2.25 -8.51
N GLY A 117 -14.32 -2.29 -8.47
CA GLY A 117 -13.49 -3.17 -9.27
C GLY A 117 -13.19 -2.66 -10.67
N VAL A 118 -13.48 -1.39 -10.98
CA VAL A 118 -13.11 -0.75 -12.25
C VAL A 118 -11.59 -0.62 -12.33
N LEU A 119 -11.00 -1.07 -13.43
CA LEU A 119 -9.57 -0.91 -13.63
C LEU A 119 -9.24 0.55 -13.94
N THR A 120 -8.09 1.02 -13.53
CA THR A 120 -7.66 2.42 -13.78
C THR A 120 -7.71 2.80 -15.26
N ALA A 121 -7.41 1.86 -16.16
CA ALA A 121 -7.47 2.05 -17.59
C ALA A 121 -8.90 2.20 -18.16
N ASP A 122 -9.91 1.78 -17.41
CA ASP A 122 -11.32 1.85 -17.80
C ASP A 122 -12.01 3.09 -17.20
N ILE A 123 -11.30 3.88 -16.39
CA ILE A 123 -11.80 5.17 -15.87
C ILE A 123 -11.73 6.21 -16.98
N PRO A 124 -12.79 6.98 -17.22
CA PRO A 124 -12.76 8.07 -18.19
C PRO A 124 -11.61 9.04 -17.95
N GLU A 125 -10.94 9.44 -19.04
CA GLU A 125 -9.74 10.28 -18.99
C GLU A 125 -9.98 11.59 -18.23
N ASP A 126 -11.09 12.27 -18.50
CA ASP A 126 -11.46 13.52 -17.88
C ASP A 126 -11.58 13.39 -16.36
N ILE A 127 -12.23 12.33 -15.87
CA ILE A 127 -12.41 12.06 -14.45
C ILE A 127 -11.06 11.72 -13.79
N LEU A 128 -10.25 10.87 -14.45
CA LEU A 128 -8.95 10.48 -13.90
C LEU A 128 -7.97 11.65 -13.86
N MET A 129 -7.96 12.48 -14.91
CA MET A 129 -7.09 13.64 -14.98
C MET A 129 -7.52 14.75 -14.02
N GLU A 130 -8.81 15.01 -13.83
CA GLU A 130 -9.31 15.93 -12.80
C GLU A 130 -8.90 15.47 -11.40
N TYR A 131 -9.08 14.17 -11.08
CA TYR A 131 -8.65 13.58 -9.82
C TYR A 131 -7.15 13.81 -9.57
N LEU A 132 -6.32 13.64 -10.59
CA LEU A 132 -4.85 13.77 -10.49
C LEU A 132 -4.42 15.25 -10.42
N LEU A 133 -4.89 16.09 -11.35
CA LEU A 133 -4.38 17.45 -11.53
C LEU A 133 -4.98 18.46 -10.54
N ASP A 134 -6.25 18.31 -10.19
CA ASP A 134 -6.96 19.21 -9.29
C ASP A 134 -7.06 18.65 -7.86
N GLY A 135 -6.78 17.35 -7.68
CA GLY A 135 -6.79 16.66 -6.38
C GLY A 135 -5.40 16.33 -5.86
N ASP A 136 -4.76 15.32 -6.44
CA ASP A 136 -3.52 14.74 -5.90
C ASP A 136 -2.34 15.70 -5.88
N ILE A 137 -2.12 16.41 -6.97
CA ILE A 137 -0.95 17.30 -7.11
C ILE A 137 -1.06 18.51 -6.19
N PRO A 138 -2.16 19.28 -6.16
CA PRO A 138 -2.30 20.40 -5.23
C PRO A 138 -2.24 19.98 -3.76
N ASN A 139 -2.84 18.84 -3.41
CA ASN A 139 -2.77 18.31 -2.06
C ASN A 139 -1.36 17.92 -1.67
N THR A 140 -0.63 17.26 -2.55
CA THR A 140 0.78 16.90 -2.32
C THR A 140 1.63 18.14 -2.09
N GLU A 141 1.44 19.21 -2.87
CA GLU A 141 2.14 20.48 -2.69
C GLU A 141 1.80 21.15 -1.37
N ALA A 142 0.52 21.26 -1.02
CA ALA A 142 0.07 21.85 0.24
C ALA A 142 0.65 21.11 1.47
N ILE A 143 0.61 19.77 1.44
CA ILE A 143 1.19 18.92 2.48
C ILE A 143 2.70 19.15 2.57
N PHE A 144 3.41 19.13 1.44
CA PHE A 144 4.85 19.34 1.41
C PHE A 144 5.25 20.68 2.04
N LEU A 145 4.62 21.77 1.61
CA LEU A 145 4.92 23.12 2.12
C LEU A 145 4.65 23.22 3.62
N GLY A 146 3.53 22.68 4.09
CA GLY A 146 3.20 22.66 5.51
C GLY A 146 4.16 21.77 6.33
N GLN A 147 4.53 20.60 5.80
CA GLN A 147 5.52 19.73 6.43
C GLN A 147 6.91 20.36 6.48
N LEU A 148 7.32 21.05 5.42
CA LEU A 148 8.60 21.76 5.39
C LEU A 148 8.65 22.85 6.47
N ALA A 149 7.59 23.66 6.59
CA ALA A 149 7.48 24.67 7.66
C ALA A 149 7.53 24.03 9.05
N ARG A 150 6.73 23.00 9.29
CA ARG A 150 6.67 22.28 10.58
C ARG A 150 8.00 21.60 10.91
N SER A 151 8.68 21.00 9.92
CA SER A 151 9.97 20.35 10.13
C SER A 151 11.09 21.35 10.47
N ASN A 152 11.04 22.54 9.86
CA ASN A 152 11.98 23.62 10.15
C ASN A 152 11.78 24.15 11.58
N GLU A 153 10.54 24.40 11.99
CA GLU A 153 10.19 24.84 13.34
C GLU A 153 10.64 23.82 14.40
N ALA A 154 10.42 22.52 14.13
CA ALA A 154 10.84 21.43 15.01
C ALA A 154 12.34 21.09 14.92
N GLY A 155 13.11 21.69 14.03
CA GLY A 155 14.53 21.37 13.81
C GLY A 155 14.77 19.97 13.23
N MET A 156 13.76 19.39 12.56
CA MET A 156 13.78 18.01 12.06
C MET A 156 14.11 17.87 10.56
N THR A 157 14.17 18.96 9.82
CA THR A 157 14.33 18.96 8.35
C THR A 157 15.53 18.13 7.89
N LYS A 158 16.69 18.30 8.54
CA LYS A 158 17.90 17.53 8.20
C LYS A 158 17.71 16.03 8.43
N MET A 159 17.09 15.65 9.53
CA MET A 159 16.83 14.24 9.84
C MET A 159 15.88 13.64 8.82
N ILE A 160 14.77 14.31 8.51
CA ILE A 160 13.79 13.86 7.50
C ILE A 160 14.47 13.73 6.14
N SER A 161 15.23 14.74 5.68
CA SER A 161 15.96 14.68 4.41
C SER A 161 16.92 13.49 4.34
N THR A 162 17.65 13.19 5.42
CA THR A 162 18.52 12.00 5.48
C THR A 162 17.72 10.69 5.33
N ARG A 163 16.51 10.63 5.87
CA ARG A 163 15.62 9.47 5.70
C ARG A 163 15.08 9.35 4.29
N MET A 164 14.88 10.46 3.60
CA MET A 164 14.54 10.44 2.17
C MET A 164 15.68 9.87 1.31
N ASP A 165 16.93 10.17 1.63
CA ASP A 165 18.08 9.52 0.96
C ASP A 165 18.07 7.99 1.19
N SER A 166 17.71 7.55 2.39
CA SER A 166 17.54 6.11 2.68
C SER A 166 16.37 5.49 1.90
N LEU A 167 15.31 6.25 1.64
CA LEU A 167 14.18 5.79 0.83
C LEU A 167 14.58 5.52 -0.62
N LEU A 168 15.46 6.34 -1.20
CA LEU A 168 16.03 6.06 -2.54
C LEU A 168 16.78 4.72 -2.58
N CYS A 169 17.60 4.43 -1.56
CA CYS A 169 18.27 3.13 -1.45
C CYS A 169 17.25 1.97 -1.36
N THR A 170 16.18 2.15 -0.59
CA THR A 170 15.11 1.14 -0.47
C THR A 170 14.40 0.94 -1.80
N THR A 171 14.17 2.02 -2.55
CA THR A 171 13.56 1.95 -3.89
C THR A 171 14.43 1.12 -4.84
N GLU A 172 15.75 1.35 -4.83
CA GLU A 172 16.70 0.57 -5.63
C GLU A 172 16.70 -0.92 -5.24
N MET A 173 16.69 -1.21 -3.94
CA MET A 173 16.61 -2.59 -3.44
C MET A 173 15.33 -3.30 -3.89
N GLU A 174 14.18 -2.63 -3.82
CA GLU A 174 12.91 -3.17 -4.28
C GLU A 174 12.85 -3.34 -5.81
N HIS A 175 13.44 -2.40 -6.55
CA HIS A 175 13.54 -2.49 -8.00
C HIS A 175 14.37 -3.70 -8.44
N ASN A 176 15.53 -3.90 -7.81
CA ASN A 176 16.41 -5.04 -8.08
C ASN A 176 15.81 -6.36 -7.63
N GLY A 177 14.97 -6.34 -6.60
CA GLY A 177 14.32 -7.52 -6.03
C GLY A 177 15.29 -8.48 -5.36
N LEU A 178 14.77 -9.68 -5.08
CA LEU A 178 15.54 -10.79 -4.52
C LEU A 178 15.47 -11.98 -5.48
N PHE A 179 16.61 -12.65 -5.66
CA PHE A 179 16.59 -13.93 -6.36
C PHE A 179 15.88 -14.96 -5.47
N VAL A 180 14.89 -15.64 -6.04
CA VAL A 180 14.19 -16.75 -5.39
C VAL A 180 14.32 -17.99 -6.26
N ASP A 181 14.93 -19.05 -5.69
CA ASP A 181 14.93 -20.38 -6.32
C ASP A 181 13.53 -20.99 -6.18
N THR A 182 12.71 -20.75 -7.20
CA THR A 182 11.30 -21.18 -7.20
C THR A 182 11.16 -22.70 -7.25
N GLU A 183 12.06 -23.41 -7.92
CA GLU A 183 12.03 -24.88 -8.00
C GLU A 183 12.28 -25.49 -6.62
N LEU A 184 13.35 -25.05 -5.93
CA LEU A 184 13.62 -25.45 -4.57
C LEU A 184 12.48 -25.04 -3.63
N GLY A 185 11.89 -23.86 -3.81
CA GLY A 185 10.76 -23.37 -3.05
C GLY A 185 9.55 -24.31 -3.14
N TYR A 186 9.14 -24.69 -4.35
CA TYR A 186 8.03 -25.62 -4.56
C TYR A 186 8.33 -27.01 -4.00
N LEU A 187 9.57 -27.52 -4.16
CA LEU A 187 9.97 -28.81 -3.62
C LEU A 187 9.88 -28.80 -2.09
N LYS A 188 10.39 -27.77 -1.43
CA LYS A 188 10.30 -27.63 0.03
C LYS A 188 8.86 -27.43 0.53
N ALA A 189 8.04 -26.69 -0.21
CA ALA A 189 6.62 -26.57 0.10
C ALA A 189 5.88 -27.92 0.05
N ALA A 190 6.20 -28.77 -0.95
CA ALA A 190 5.61 -30.09 -1.07
C ALA A 190 6.06 -31.01 0.08
N GLU A 191 7.34 -31.01 0.44
CA GLU A 191 7.89 -31.76 1.58
C GLU A 191 7.18 -31.35 2.90
N LEU A 192 7.12 -30.04 3.18
CA LEU A 192 6.50 -29.51 4.39
C LEU A 192 5.00 -29.79 4.46
N ASN A 193 4.29 -29.70 3.33
CA ASN A 193 2.87 -30.05 3.28
C ASN A 193 2.64 -31.54 3.58
N ALA A 194 3.47 -32.43 3.06
CA ALA A 194 3.36 -33.86 3.37
C ALA A 194 3.61 -34.14 4.86
N GLU A 195 4.62 -33.49 5.45
CA GLU A 195 4.89 -33.61 6.89
C GLU A 195 3.73 -33.04 7.71
N LEU A 196 3.16 -31.90 7.30
CA LEU A 196 2.06 -31.25 7.97
C LEU A 196 0.80 -32.13 7.98
N VAL A 197 0.48 -32.80 6.86
CA VAL A 197 -0.63 -33.76 6.78
C VAL A 197 -0.38 -34.95 7.72
N THR A 198 0.84 -35.46 7.77
CA THR A 198 1.20 -36.59 8.66
C THR A 198 1.01 -36.20 10.12
N LEU A 199 1.59 -35.06 10.53
CA LEU A 199 1.46 -34.54 11.89
C LEU A 199 0.01 -34.19 12.27
N ALA A 200 -0.76 -33.60 11.36
CA ALA A 200 -2.15 -33.30 11.57
C ALA A 200 -2.98 -34.59 11.82
N ASN A 201 -2.71 -35.64 11.07
CA ASN A 201 -3.35 -36.94 11.28
C ASN A 201 -2.96 -37.55 12.63
N GLU A 202 -1.68 -37.53 13.00
CA GLU A 202 -1.21 -38.01 14.30
C GLU A 202 -1.88 -37.26 15.47
N LEU A 203 -1.93 -35.93 15.37
CA LEU A 203 -2.58 -35.08 16.37
C LEU A 203 -4.08 -35.35 16.45
N SER A 204 -4.75 -35.55 15.31
CA SER A 204 -6.18 -35.84 15.27
C SER A 204 -6.53 -37.16 15.97
N HIS A 205 -5.65 -38.17 15.90
CA HIS A 205 -5.82 -39.42 16.64
C HIS A 205 -5.62 -39.25 18.15
N SER A 206 -5.01 -38.17 18.59
CA SER A 206 -4.81 -37.85 20.01
C SER A 206 -5.99 -37.07 20.63
N LEU A 207 -6.92 -36.61 19.80
CA LEU A 207 -8.11 -35.91 20.30
C LEU A 207 -9.07 -36.89 20.99
N PRO A 208 -9.72 -36.49 22.11
CA PRO A 208 -10.84 -37.20 22.65
C PRO A 208 -12.00 -37.16 21.66
N GLU A 209 -12.97 -38.07 21.84
CA GLU A 209 -14.23 -38.00 21.08
C GLU A 209 -14.92 -36.65 21.32
N LEU A 210 -15.09 -35.90 20.25
CA LEU A 210 -15.81 -34.63 20.28
C LEU A 210 -17.20 -34.81 19.64
N PRO A 211 -18.20 -34.02 20.06
CA PRO A 211 -19.46 -33.97 19.36
C PRO A 211 -19.27 -33.59 17.87
N ASP A 212 -20.08 -34.19 16.99
CA ASP A 212 -19.99 -33.96 15.52
C ASP A 212 -20.06 -32.49 15.11
N GLU A 213 -20.69 -31.66 15.94
CA GLU A 213 -20.81 -30.23 15.69
C GLU A 213 -19.55 -29.41 16.08
N VAL A 214 -18.57 -30.03 16.74
CA VAL A 214 -17.37 -29.34 17.24
C VAL A 214 -16.17 -29.71 16.41
N GLU A 215 -15.72 -28.77 15.58
CA GLU A 215 -14.45 -28.85 14.89
C GLU A 215 -13.33 -28.32 15.79
N PHE A 216 -12.32 -29.14 16.08
CA PHE A 216 -11.20 -28.74 16.90
C PHE A 216 -10.27 -27.79 16.11
N ASN A 217 -10.09 -26.58 16.59
CA ASN A 217 -9.23 -25.59 15.98
C ASN A 217 -7.85 -25.58 16.65
N TRP A 218 -6.85 -26.17 15.98
CA TRP A 218 -5.46 -26.23 16.44
C TRP A 218 -4.79 -24.84 16.55
N GLY A 219 -5.29 -23.82 15.87
CA GLY A 219 -4.83 -22.42 16.00
C GLY A 219 -5.45 -21.69 17.20
N SER A 220 -6.43 -22.29 17.89
CA SER A 220 -7.09 -21.66 19.02
C SER A 220 -6.38 -21.99 20.34
N ARG A 221 -5.83 -20.98 20.97
CA ARG A 221 -5.25 -21.11 22.31
C ARG A 221 -6.25 -21.65 23.35
N TYR A 222 -7.52 -21.39 23.19
CA TYR A 222 -8.57 -21.86 24.10
C TYR A 222 -8.85 -23.36 23.92
N HIS A 223 -8.90 -23.84 22.66
CA HIS A 223 -9.05 -25.26 22.36
C HIS A 223 -7.83 -26.04 22.85
N LEU A 224 -6.62 -25.56 22.59
CA LEU A 224 -5.39 -26.16 23.07
C LEU A 224 -5.33 -26.20 24.60
N SER A 225 -5.71 -25.11 25.26
CA SER A 225 -5.75 -25.08 26.73
C SER A 225 -6.73 -26.08 27.29
N ALA A 226 -7.92 -26.20 26.69
CA ALA A 226 -8.95 -27.17 27.13
C ALA A 226 -8.46 -28.62 26.93
N LEU A 227 -7.75 -28.91 25.83
CA LEU A 227 -7.19 -30.22 25.54
C LEU A 227 -6.09 -30.62 26.53
N LEU A 228 -5.14 -29.69 26.81
CA LEU A 228 -3.94 -29.98 27.60
C LEU A 228 -4.19 -29.95 29.13
N PHE A 229 -5.07 -29.06 29.56
CA PHE A 229 -5.26 -28.75 30.99
C PHE A 229 -6.67 -29.04 31.49
N GLY A 230 -7.53 -29.50 30.61
CA GLY A 230 -8.97 -29.64 30.89
C GLY A 230 -9.70 -28.28 30.79
N GLY A 231 -11.01 -28.35 30.59
CA GLY A 231 -11.86 -27.18 30.47
C GLY A 231 -13.02 -27.42 29.52
N ALA A 232 -13.65 -26.33 29.07
CA ALA A 232 -14.76 -26.36 28.15
C ALA A 232 -14.41 -25.64 26.82
N ILE A 233 -14.85 -26.24 25.73
CA ILE A 233 -14.81 -25.60 24.41
C ILE A 233 -16.20 -25.02 24.14
N VAL A 234 -16.27 -23.70 23.92
CA VAL A 234 -17.52 -23.01 23.59
C VAL A 234 -17.64 -22.93 22.08
N TYR A 235 -18.72 -23.40 21.52
CA TYR A 235 -19.02 -23.34 20.10
C TYR A 235 -20.41 -22.76 19.84
N LYS A 236 -20.59 -22.17 18.65
CA LYS A 236 -21.90 -21.64 18.24
C LYS A 236 -22.61 -22.69 17.40
N LYS A 237 -23.82 -23.04 17.77
CA LYS A 237 -24.69 -23.91 16.99
C LYS A 237 -25.85 -23.11 16.43
N TRP A 238 -26.06 -23.17 15.13
CA TRP A 238 -27.27 -22.65 14.51
C TRP A 238 -28.42 -23.56 14.85
N LEU A 239 -29.37 -23.04 15.59
CA LEU A 239 -30.65 -23.72 15.83
C LEU A 239 -31.66 -23.09 14.89
N PRO A 240 -32.51 -23.91 14.21
CA PRO A 240 -33.59 -23.36 13.42
C PRO A 240 -34.55 -22.59 14.35
N HIS A 241 -34.99 -21.41 13.88
CA HIS A 241 -36.08 -20.72 14.58
C HIS A 241 -37.33 -21.54 14.41
N LEU A 242 -37.94 -21.96 15.53
CA LEU A 242 -39.13 -22.80 15.54
C LEU A 242 -40.35 -21.91 15.77
N ASP A 243 -41.47 -22.23 15.10
CA ASP A 243 -42.77 -21.64 15.42
C ASP A 243 -43.35 -22.21 16.73
N ASP A 244 -44.52 -21.72 17.13
CA ASP A 244 -45.19 -22.15 18.34
C ASP A 244 -45.62 -23.65 18.30
N ALA A 245 -45.60 -24.27 17.11
CA ALA A 245 -45.86 -25.69 16.87
C ALA A 245 -44.56 -26.51 16.76
N MET A 246 -43.38 -25.92 17.13
CA MET A 246 -42.06 -26.56 17.07
C MET A 246 -41.63 -26.96 15.63
N GLN A 247 -42.13 -26.26 14.60
CA GLN A 247 -41.72 -26.46 13.21
C GLN A 247 -40.70 -25.41 12.79
N PRO A 248 -39.68 -25.79 11.99
CA PRO A 248 -38.66 -24.83 11.52
C PRO A 248 -39.27 -23.74 10.65
N LEU A 249 -38.99 -22.48 10.99
CA LEU A 249 -39.26 -21.33 10.13
C LEU A 249 -38.06 -21.18 9.16
N TYR A 250 -38.34 -21.32 7.85
CA TYR A 250 -37.36 -21.16 6.79
C TYR A 250 -37.30 -19.70 6.30
#